data_a13d8144455f9065232ff6c2b6c1eddc
#
_entry.id   a13d8144455f9065232ff6c2b6c1eddc
#
_cell.length_a   1.000
_cell.length_b   1.000
_cell.length_c   1.000
_cell.angle_alpha   90.00
_cell.angle_beta   90.00
_cell.angle_gamma   90.00
#
_symmetry.space_group_name_H-M   'P 1'
#
loop_
_entity.id
_entity.type
_entity.pdbx_description
1 polymer ?
#
loop_
_entity_poly.entity_id
_entity_poly.type
_entity_poly.pdbx_seq_one_letter_code
_entity_poly.pdbx_strand_id
1 'polypeptide(L)'
;MNVKVSNANQPTWKIVTVKSHLPEALKKLDEMAHNLWWSWSADARTLFRSLDEELWKKVDKNPIELLRRIDYDRLKELSKDKELLARMDKVYADFHAYMTEKPNAKRASVAYFCMEYGLNHVLKIYSGGLGILAGDYLKEASDSNVDMVAVGFLYRYGYFTQSLSMDGQQIANYEAQDFDRLPIERVLDKDGNQVIVDVPYPNFMVHAALWRANVGRVPLYLLDTDNELNSEYDRRITHALYGGDWENRIKQEYLLGIGGMLALQKLGIKKDVYHCNEGHAALCNVQRLVDYVQSGLNFTEALELVRASSLYTVHTPVPA
;
A
#
# COMPACT_ATOMS: atom_id res chain seq x y z
N MET A 1 -57.56 20.45 12.85
CA MET A 1 -57.09 19.14 13.27
C MET A 1 -55.79 18.84 12.50
N ASN A 2 -54.61 19.05 13.12
CA ASN A 2 -53.36 18.81 12.44
C ASN A 2 -53.00 17.33 12.61
N VAL A 3 -53.13 16.56 11.54
CA VAL A 3 -52.71 15.17 11.52
C VAL A 3 -51.19 15.16 11.39
N LYS A 4 -50.48 14.78 12.46
CA LYS A 4 -49.04 14.44 12.36
C LYS A 4 -48.94 13.15 11.60
N VAL A 5 -48.48 13.20 10.36
CA VAL A 5 -48.05 12.01 9.60
C VAL A 5 -46.83 11.46 10.30
N SER A 6 -46.92 10.31 10.96
CA SER A 6 -45.78 9.62 11.52
C SER A 6 -45.00 9.00 10.38
N ASN A 7 -43.67 9.20 10.36
CA ASN A 7 -42.71 8.56 9.41
C ASN A 7 -42.58 7.04 9.63
N ALA A 8 -43.58 6.36 10.18
CA ALA A 8 -43.57 4.96 10.54
C ALA A 8 -43.39 3.99 9.35
N ASN A 9 -43.53 4.47 8.11
CA ASN A 9 -43.44 3.64 6.90
C ASN A 9 -42.23 3.97 6.02
N GLN A 10 -41.25 4.71 6.51
CA GLN A 10 -39.98 4.83 5.77
C GLN A 10 -39.11 3.60 6.04
N PRO A 11 -38.65 2.91 5.00
CA PRO A 11 -37.79 1.76 5.19
C PRO A 11 -36.46 2.20 5.87
N THR A 12 -36.16 1.57 6.99
CA THR A 12 -34.90 1.79 7.68
C THR A 12 -33.89 0.78 7.12
N TRP A 13 -32.92 1.26 6.34
CA TRP A 13 -31.85 0.44 5.82
C TRP A 13 -30.83 0.20 6.93
N LYS A 14 -30.56 -1.07 7.23
CA LYS A 14 -29.44 -1.47 8.08
C LYS A 14 -28.41 -2.19 7.22
N ILE A 15 -27.18 -1.68 7.21
CA ILE A 15 -26.07 -2.41 6.60
C ILE A 15 -25.66 -3.49 7.59
N VAL A 16 -25.85 -4.75 7.20
CA VAL A 16 -25.37 -5.90 7.97
C VAL A 16 -24.10 -6.40 7.25
N THR A 17 -22.94 -6.15 7.84
CA THR A 17 -21.68 -6.70 7.33
C THR A 17 -21.46 -8.06 7.98
N VAL A 18 -21.59 -9.12 7.21
CA VAL A 18 -21.21 -10.48 7.64
C VAL A 18 -19.74 -10.68 7.27
N LYS A 19 -18.88 -10.72 8.29
CA LYS A 19 -17.49 -11.15 8.11
C LYS A 19 -17.41 -12.66 8.32
N SER A 20 -16.90 -13.40 7.32
CA SER A 20 -16.54 -14.79 7.53
C SER A 20 -15.37 -14.84 8.50
N HIS A 21 -15.51 -15.60 9.57
CA HIS A 21 -14.41 -15.86 10.49
C HIS A 21 -13.73 -17.16 10.11
N LEU A 22 -12.41 -17.11 9.89
CA LEU A 22 -11.62 -18.31 9.74
C LEU A 22 -11.70 -19.13 11.04
N PRO A 23 -11.84 -20.47 10.97
CA PRO A 23 -11.66 -21.33 12.12
C PRO A 23 -10.33 -21.04 12.83
N GLU A 24 -10.30 -21.13 14.15
CA GLU A 24 -9.10 -20.83 14.97
C GLU A 24 -7.85 -21.54 14.46
N ALA A 25 -7.98 -22.81 14.06
CA ALA A 25 -6.89 -23.61 13.52
C ALA A 25 -6.28 -23.04 12.22
N LEU A 26 -6.98 -22.16 11.49
CA LEU A 26 -6.56 -21.59 10.20
C LEU A 26 -6.19 -20.11 10.28
N LYS A 27 -6.21 -19.48 11.45
CA LYS A 27 -5.93 -18.03 11.61
C LYS A 27 -4.57 -17.59 11.09
N LYS A 28 -3.57 -18.47 11.12
CA LYS A 28 -2.23 -18.20 10.57
C LYS A 28 -2.25 -17.84 9.08
N LEU A 29 -3.25 -18.34 8.33
CA LEU A 29 -3.42 -18.02 6.92
C LEU A 29 -3.75 -16.54 6.69
N ASP A 30 -4.52 -15.92 7.60
CA ASP A 30 -4.92 -14.51 7.47
C ASP A 30 -3.70 -13.58 7.60
N GLU A 31 -2.85 -13.82 8.59
CA GLU A 31 -1.61 -13.06 8.76
C GLU A 31 -0.68 -13.18 7.55
N MET A 32 -0.48 -14.41 7.05
CA MET A 32 0.34 -14.63 5.85
C MET A 32 -0.28 -13.98 4.60
N ALA A 33 -1.62 -13.98 4.47
CA ALA A 33 -2.31 -13.39 3.32
C ALA A 33 -2.15 -11.87 3.25
N HIS A 34 -2.06 -11.20 4.41
CA HIS A 34 -1.85 -9.74 4.50
C HIS A 34 -0.38 -9.31 4.37
N ASN A 35 0.57 -10.25 4.25
CA ASN A 35 1.96 -9.94 3.97
C ASN A 35 2.37 -10.43 2.58
N LEU A 36 2.78 -9.54 1.70
CA LEU A 36 3.14 -9.87 0.32
C LEU A 36 4.30 -10.87 0.18
N TRP A 37 4.98 -11.24 1.27
CA TRP A 37 5.98 -12.31 1.30
C TRP A 37 5.48 -13.60 0.64
N TRP A 38 4.19 -13.93 0.80
CA TRP A 38 3.61 -15.10 0.13
C TRP A 38 3.80 -15.07 -1.39
N SER A 39 3.89 -13.88 -1.98
CA SER A 39 3.93 -13.75 -3.45
C SER A 39 5.24 -14.22 -4.07
N TRP A 40 6.32 -14.25 -3.33
CA TRP A 40 7.60 -14.82 -3.78
C TRP A 40 8.04 -16.07 -3.02
N SER A 41 7.34 -16.46 -1.95
CA SER A 41 7.51 -17.76 -1.29
C SER A 41 6.79 -18.87 -2.07
N ALA A 42 7.51 -19.85 -2.59
CA ALA A 42 6.93 -20.97 -3.34
C ALA A 42 6.02 -21.84 -2.45
N ASP A 43 6.44 -22.07 -1.20
CA ASP A 43 5.70 -22.89 -0.24
C ASP A 43 4.40 -22.21 0.20
N ALA A 44 4.42 -20.89 0.45
CA ALA A 44 3.23 -20.12 0.78
C ALA A 44 2.23 -20.10 -0.39
N ARG A 45 2.67 -19.88 -1.62
CA ARG A 45 1.78 -19.96 -2.80
C ARG A 45 1.17 -21.33 -2.96
N THR A 46 1.94 -22.40 -2.75
CA THR A 46 1.46 -23.77 -2.83
C THR A 46 0.45 -24.06 -1.74
N LEU A 47 0.68 -23.55 -0.53
CA LEU A 47 -0.25 -23.68 0.60
C LEU A 47 -1.60 -23.03 0.24
N PHE A 48 -1.64 -21.76 -0.17
CA PHE A 48 -2.87 -21.07 -0.55
C PHE A 48 -3.60 -21.78 -1.70
N ARG A 49 -2.89 -22.21 -2.74
CA ARG A 49 -3.49 -22.97 -3.83
C ARG A 49 -4.13 -24.28 -3.37
N SER A 50 -3.55 -24.96 -2.38
CA SER A 50 -4.05 -26.25 -1.89
C SER A 50 -5.35 -26.15 -1.09
N LEU A 51 -5.76 -24.98 -0.64
CA LEU A 51 -7.02 -24.79 0.09
C LEU A 51 -8.24 -25.02 -0.83
N ASP A 52 -8.19 -24.44 -2.02
CA ASP A 52 -9.17 -24.62 -3.10
C ASP A 52 -8.54 -24.16 -4.43
N GLU A 53 -8.09 -25.09 -5.26
CA GLU A 53 -7.38 -24.77 -6.49
C GLU A 53 -8.25 -24.06 -7.54
N GLU A 54 -9.53 -24.43 -7.66
CA GLU A 54 -10.44 -23.81 -8.60
C GLU A 54 -10.81 -22.39 -8.19
N LEU A 55 -11.08 -22.17 -6.92
CA LEU A 55 -11.33 -20.83 -6.40
C LEU A 55 -10.06 -19.96 -6.48
N TRP A 56 -8.86 -20.51 -6.22
CA TRP A 56 -7.58 -19.83 -6.37
C TRP A 56 -7.38 -19.25 -7.75
N LYS A 57 -7.74 -20.03 -8.80
CA LYS A 57 -7.71 -19.53 -10.18
C LYS A 57 -8.77 -18.43 -10.42
N LYS A 58 -10.00 -18.64 -9.91
CA LYS A 58 -11.12 -17.69 -10.08
C LYS A 58 -10.92 -16.35 -9.40
N VAL A 59 -10.18 -16.31 -8.28
CA VAL A 59 -9.84 -15.08 -7.56
C VAL A 59 -8.51 -14.49 -8.00
N ASP A 60 -8.02 -14.90 -9.15
CA ASP A 60 -6.75 -14.42 -9.73
C ASP A 60 -5.57 -14.53 -8.74
N LYS A 61 -5.51 -15.65 -8.02
CA LYS A 61 -4.45 -15.95 -7.04
C LYS A 61 -4.32 -14.91 -5.91
N ASN A 62 -5.41 -14.25 -5.57
CA ASN A 62 -5.50 -13.34 -4.44
C ASN A 62 -5.85 -14.11 -3.15
N PRO A 63 -4.94 -14.25 -2.16
CA PRO A 63 -5.21 -15.00 -0.95
C PRO A 63 -6.27 -14.36 -0.06
N ILE A 64 -6.41 -13.02 -0.06
CA ILE A 64 -7.46 -12.32 0.68
C ILE A 64 -8.83 -12.72 0.14
N GLU A 65 -9.01 -12.63 -1.19
CA GLU A 65 -10.26 -13.04 -1.83
C GLU A 65 -10.51 -14.55 -1.71
N LEU A 66 -9.47 -15.38 -1.76
CA LEU A 66 -9.60 -16.81 -1.51
C LEU A 66 -10.20 -17.07 -0.13
N LEU A 67 -9.61 -16.52 0.94
CA LEU A 67 -10.05 -16.74 2.32
C LEU A 67 -11.43 -16.14 2.60
N ARG A 68 -11.83 -15.09 1.89
CA ARG A 68 -13.17 -14.50 2.01
C ARG A 68 -14.26 -15.29 1.32
N ARG A 69 -13.93 -16.00 0.23
CA ARG A 69 -14.91 -16.64 -0.68
C ARG A 69 -14.94 -18.14 -0.59
N ILE A 70 -13.97 -18.77 0.07
CA ILE A 70 -13.96 -20.21 0.31
C ILE A 70 -15.18 -20.60 1.16
N ASP A 71 -15.81 -21.70 0.78
CA ASP A 71 -17.00 -22.20 1.48
C ASP A 71 -16.67 -22.55 2.94
N TYR A 72 -17.59 -22.22 3.86
CA TYR A 72 -17.39 -22.43 5.29
C TYR A 72 -17.31 -23.93 5.66
N ASP A 73 -18.05 -24.80 4.99
CA ASP A 73 -17.96 -26.24 5.25
C ASP A 73 -16.60 -26.77 4.77
N ARG A 74 -16.08 -26.23 3.66
CA ARG A 74 -14.71 -26.51 3.23
C ARG A 74 -13.67 -26.06 4.28
N LEU A 75 -13.82 -24.88 4.86
CA LEU A 75 -12.94 -24.41 5.94
C LEU A 75 -12.98 -25.32 7.17
N LYS A 76 -14.16 -25.88 7.51
CA LYS A 76 -14.30 -26.86 8.59
C LYS A 76 -13.58 -28.17 8.30
N GLU A 77 -13.62 -28.64 7.06
CA GLU A 77 -12.87 -29.83 6.63
C GLU A 77 -11.37 -29.59 6.75
N LEU A 78 -10.89 -28.47 6.17
CA LEU A 78 -9.48 -28.09 6.19
C LEU A 78 -8.96 -27.90 7.63
N SER A 79 -9.79 -27.40 8.54
CA SER A 79 -9.41 -27.23 9.95
C SER A 79 -9.19 -28.56 10.72
N LYS A 80 -9.58 -29.69 10.12
CA LYS A 80 -9.37 -31.04 10.66
C LYS A 80 -8.32 -31.84 9.89
N ASP A 81 -7.87 -31.34 8.76
CA ASP A 81 -6.88 -31.98 7.92
C ASP A 81 -5.47 -31.81 8.54
N LYS A 82 -4.98 -32.88 9.14
CA LYS A 82 -3.70 -32.91 9.86
C LYS A 82 -2.50 -32.62 8.93
N GLU A 83 -2.57 -33.09 7.69
CA GLU A 83 -1.47 -32.87 6.73
C GLU A 83 -1.40 -31.39 6.30
N LEU A 84 -2.56 -30.79 5.99
CA LEU A 84 -2.65 -29.37 5.69
C LEU A 84 -2.19 -28.50 6.86
N LEU A 85 -2.67 -28.81 8.08
CA LEU A 85 -2.28 -28.05 9.28
C LEU A 85 -0.77 -28.15 9.54
N ALA A 86 -0.18 -29.33 9.40
CA ALA A 86 1.27 -29.50 9.55
C ALA A 86 2.07 -28.71 8.50
N ARG A 87 1.58 -28.69 7.24
CA ARG A 87 2.17 -27.86 6.17
C ARG A 87 2.05 -26.37 6.48
N MET A 88 0.86 -25.94 6.90
CA MET A 88 0.61 -24.54 7.28
C MET A 88 1.51 -24.13 8.44
N ASP A 89 1.65 -24.96 9.46
CA ASP A 89 2.51 -24.68 10.61
C ASP A 89 3.98 -24.54 10.21
N LYS A 90 4.45 -25.37 9.29
CA LYS A 90 5.81 -25.26 8.74
C LYS A 90 5.99 -23.94 8.00
N VAL A 91 5.12 -23.62 7.04
CA VAL A 91 5.22 -22.36 6.25
C VAL A 91 5.11 -21.14 7.16
N TYR A 92 4.25 -21.19 8.17
CA TYR A 92 4.12 -20.12 9.15
C TYR A 92 5.37 -19.97 10.04
N ALA A 93 5.99 -21.09 10.44
CA ALA A 93 7.24 -21.04 11.19
C ALA A 93 8.38 -20.41 10.37
N ASP A 94 8.48 -20.74 9.08
CA ASP A 94 9.44 -20.13 8.16
C ASP A 94 9.16 -18.62 7.98
N PHE A 95 7.90 -18.24 7.80
CA PHE A 95 7.47 -16.85 7.74
C PHE A 95 7.80 -16.09 9.02
N HIS A 96 7.46 -16.65 10.19
CA HIS A 96 7.72 -16.02 11.48
C HIS A 96 9.22 -15.87 11.76
N ALA A 97 10.03 -16.89 11.44
CA ALA A 97 11.48 -16.80 11.55
C ALA A 97 12.04 -15.69 10.65
N TYR A 98 11.57 -15.62 9.40
CA TYR A 98 11.90 -14.55 8.47
C TYR A 98 11.54 -13.17 9.04
N MET A 99 10.33 -12.96 9.54
CA MET A 99 9.85 -11.67 10.05
C MET A 99 10.54 -11.21 11.35
N THR A 100 11.01 -12.14 12.18
CA THR A 100 11.59 -11.82 13.50
C THR A 100 13.12 -11.67 13.50
N GLU A 101 13.77 -11.96 12.39
CA GLU A 101 15.21 -11.73 12.23
C GLU A 101 15.52 -10.23 12.33
N LYS A 102 16.46 -9.87 13.20
CA LYS A 102 16.83 -8.47 13.42
C LYS A 102 17.70 -7.94 12.29
N PRO A 103 17.46 -6.70 11.83
CA PRO A 103 18.31 -6.09 10.82
C PRO A 103 19.74 -5.86 11.34
N ASN A 104 20.68 -5.79 10.40
CA ASN A 104 22.07 -5.49 10.74
C ASN A 104 22.21 -4.00 11.12
N ALA A 105 22.37 -3.72 12.40
CA ALA A 105 22.48 -2.35 12.95
C ALA A 105 23.69 -1.54 12.42
N LYS A 106 24.62 -2.17 11.70
CA LYS A 106 25.77 -1.47 11.07
C LYS A 106 25.42 -0.92 9.67
N ARG A 107 24.30 -1.30 9.10
CA ARG A 107 23.80 -0.76 7.82
C ARG A 107 22.99 0.50 8.07
N ALA A 108 23.11 1.48 7.19
CA ALA A 108 22.24 2.65 7.20
C ALA A 108 20.78 2.25 6.97
N SER A 109 19.88 2.88 7.69
CA SER A 109 18.45 2.74 7.48
C SER A 109 17.95 3.64 6.34
N VAL A 110 16.94 3.20 5.59
CA VAL A 110 16.53 3.86 4.34
C VAL A 110 15.04 4.17 4.33
N ALA A 111 14.67 5.40 3.92
CA ALA A 111 13.33 5.75 3.49
C ALA A 111 13.33 5.90 1.96
N TYR A 112 12.55 5.06 1.27
CA TYR A 112 12.50 4.99 -0.20
C TYR A 112 11.20 5.56 -0.71
N PHE A 113 11.29 6.53 -1.65
CA PHE A 113 10.13 7.25 -2.21
C PHE A 113 10.00 6.94 -3.70
N CYS A 114 8.84 6.43 -4.11
CA CYS A 114 8.51 6.14 -5.50
C CYS A 114 7.01 6.30 -5.75
N MET A 115 6.64 6.75 -6.96
CA MET A 115 5.23 6.86 -7.35
C MET A 115 4.57 5.50 -7.63
N GLU A 116 5.35 4.46 -7.94
CA GLU A 116 4.82 3.17 -8.36
C GLU A 116 5.65 2.00 -7.82
N TYR A 117 4.95 0.90 -7.49
CA TYR A 117 5.56 -0.32 -6.97
C TYR A 117 4.94 -1.56 -7.60
N GLY A 118 5.67 -2.26 -8.45
CA GLY A 118 5.27 -3.51 -9.09
C GLY A 118 5.53 -4.72 -8.19
N LEU A 119 4.72 -4.92 -7.18
CA LEU A 119 4.89 -5.97 -6.18
C LEU A 119 4.20 -7.28 -6.56
N ASN A 120 2.92 -7.18 -6.89
CA ASN A 120 2.10 -8.30 -7.33
C ASN A 120 0.90 -7.77 -8.11
N HIS A 121 0.35 -8.56 -9.03
CA HIS A 121 -0.78 -8.16 -9.88
C HIS A 121 -2.07 -7.89 -9.11
N VAL A 122 -2.21 -8.41 -7.89
CA VAL A 122 -3.38 -8.13 -7.03
C VAL A 122 -3.37 -6.71 -6.47
N LEU A 123 -2.22 -6.04 -6.41
CA LEU A 123 -2.07 -4.66 -5.95
C LEU A 123 -1.63 -3.78 -7.13
N LYS A 124 -2.61 -3.16 -7.77
CA LYS A 124 -2.41 -2.42 -9.04
C LYS A 124 -1.94 -0.99 -8.79
N ILE A 125 -0.70 -0.83 -8.34
CA ILE A 125 -0.06 0.47 -8.03
C ILE A 125 1.20 0.72 -8.86
N TYR A 126 1.27 0.16 -10.05
CA TYR A 126 2.39 0.34 -11.01
C TYR A 126 1.89 0.24 -12.45
N SER A 127 2.69 0.71 -13.41
CA SER A 127 2.39 0.61 -14.83
C SER A 127 3.50 -0.04 -15.65
N GLY A 128 4.76 0.18 -15.31
CA GLY A 128 5.88 -0.22 -16.17
C GLY A 128 7.12 -0.68 -15.41
N GLY A 129 8.26 -0.65 -16.12
CA GLY A 129 9.54 -1.16 -15.65
C GLY A 129 10.08 -0.47 -14.41
N LEU A 130 9.81 0.82 -14.25
CA LEU A 130 10.20 1.59 -13.06
C LEU A 130 9.54 1.04 -11.81
N GLY A 131 8.24 0.73 -11.90
CA GLY A 131 7.49 0.11 -10.80
C GLY A 131 7.96 -1.30 -10.50
N ILE A 132 8.26 -2.11 -11.52
CA ILE A 132 8.81 -3.47 -11.33
C ILE A 132 10.15 -3.39 -10.59
N LEU A 133 11.05 -2.48 -10.99
CA LEU A 133 12.32 -2.29 -10.30
C LEU A 133 12.12 -1.87 -8.83
N ALA A 134 11.21 -0.91 -8.58
CA ALA A 134 10.91 -0.48 -7.21
C ALA A 134 10.33 -1.63 -6.36
N GLY A 135 9.43 -2.43 -6.93
CA GLY A 135 8.87 -3.60 -6.25
C GLY A 135 9.90 -4.67 -5.93
N ASP A 136 10.78 -5.00 -6.89
CA ASP A 136 11.86 -5.97 -6.70
C ASP A 136 12.89 -5.46 -5.69
N TYR A 137 13.17 -4.14 -5.71
CA TYR A 137 14.05 -3.52 -4.71
C TYR A 137 13.51 -3.68 -3.28
N LEU A 138 12.20 -3.51 -3.06
CA LEU A 138 11.60 -3.74 -1.74
C LEU A 138 11.67 -5.21 -1.32
N LYS A 139 11.41 -6.14 -2.23
CA LYS A 139 11.52 -7.58 -1.95
C LYS A 139 12.93 -7.98 -1.59
N GLU A 140 13.92 -7.52 -2.37
CA GLU A 140 15.33 -7.77 -2.09
C GLU A 140 15.78 -7.11 -0.78
N ALA A 141 15.38 -5.87 -0.52
CA ALA A 141 15.66 -5.21 0.75
C ALA A 141 15.08 -5.99 1.95
N SER A 142 13.89 -6.57 1.76
CA SER A 142 13.27 -7.45 2.75
C SER A 142 14.08 -8.75 2.94
N ASP A 143 14.46 -9.42 1.86
CA ASP A 143 15.23 -10.68 1.92
C ASP A 143 16.65 -10.45 2.49
N SER A 144 17.27 -9.33 2.13
CA SER A 144 18.56 -8.89 2.69
C SER A 144 18.46 -8.27 4.10
N ASN A 145 17.28 -8.24 4.69
CA ASN A 145 16.99 -7.69 6.02
C ASN A 145 17.55 -6.27 6.23
N VAL A 146 17.27 -5.38 5.26
CA VAL A 146 17.62 -3.96 5.34
C VAL A 146 16.56 -3.23 6.16
N ASP A 147 16.97 -2.37 7.11
CA ASP A 147 16.05 -1.48 7.81
C ASP A 147 15.53 -0.40 6.85
N MET A 148 14.46 -0.73 6.14
CA MET A 148 13.86 0.10 5.10
C MET A 148 12.38 0.35 5.37
N VAL A 149 11.94 1.54 5.01
CA VAL A 149 10.53 1.92 4.86
C VAL A 149 10.33 2.51 3.47
N ALA A 150 9.20 2.27 2.86
CA ALA A 150 8.85 2.85 1.56
C ALA A 150 7.60 3.72 1.64
N VAL A 151 7.51 4.70 0.74
CA VAL A 151 6.38 5.64 0.64
C VAL A 151 5.94 5.72 -0.82
N GLY A 152 4.63 5.65 -1.04
CA GLY A 152 4.01 5.73 -2.35
C GLY A 152 2.53 6.11 -2.27
N PHE A 153 1.78 5.75 -3.30
CA PHE A 153 0.35 6.05 -3.40
C PHE A 153 -0.50 4.78 -3.46
N LEU A 154 -1.68 4.87 -2.88
CA LEU A 154 -2.75 3.92 -3.14
C LEU A 154 -3.68 4.50 -4.20
N TYR A 155 -3.51 4.06 -5.43
CA TYR A 155 -4.36 4.54 -6.53
C TYR A 155 -5.74 3.92 -6.49
N ARG A 156 -6.79 4.75 -6.63
CA ARG A 156 -8.18 4.27 -6.72
C ARG A 156 -8.39 3.42 -7.95
N TYR A 157 -7.87 3.85 -9.09
CA TYR A 157 -7.91 3.11 -10.35
C TYR A 157 -6.52 2.57 -10.63
N GLY A 158 -6.39 1.26 -10.74
CA GLY A 158 -5.15 0.64 -11.19
C GLY A 158 -4.80 1.06 -12.60
N TYR A 159 -3.63 0.63 -13.09
CA TYR A 159 -3.31 0.81 -14.50
C TYR A 159 -4.37 0.09 -15.34
N PHE A 160 -4.73 0.68 -16.50
CA PHE A 160 -5.82 0.17 -17.32
C PHE A 160 -5.56 -1.25 -17.83
N THR A 161 -6.63 -2.02 -17.99
CA THR A 161 -6.63 -3.27 -18.76
C THR A 161 -7.10 -3.00 -20.16
N GLN A 162 -6.47 -3.66 -21.15
CA GLN A 162 -6.83 -3.53 -22.56
C GLN A 162 -7.87 -4.57 -22.97
N SER A 163 -8.87 -4.12 -23.70
CA SER A 163 -9.72 -4.98 -24.50
C SER A 163 -9.81 -4.45 -25.93
N LEU A 164 -10.27 -5.29 -26.85
CA LEU A 164 -10.53 -4.88 -28.22
C LEU A 164 -12.05 -4.83 -28.45
N SER A 165 -12.51 -3.80 -29.15
CA SER A 165 -13.85 -3.73 -29.67
C SER A 165 -14.02 -4.71 -30.85
N MET A 166 -15.26 -4.92 -31.31
CA MET A 166 -15.54 -5.81 -32.45
C MET A 166 -14.89 -5.36 -33.77
N ASP A 167 -14.61 -4.07 -33.91
CA ASP A 167 -13.92 -3.44 -35.03
C ASP A 167 -12.41 -3.30 -34.86
N GLY A 168 -11.85 -3.91 -33.80
CA GLY A 168 -10.41 -3.93 -33.53
C GLY A 168 -9.83 -2.68 -32.84
N GLN A 169 -10.69 -1.77 -32.38
CA GLN A 169 -10.24 -0.59 -31.62
C GLN A 169 -9.82 -0.98 -30.21
N GLN A 170 -8.74 -0.37 -29.72
CA GLN A 170 -8.32 -0.53 -28.33
C GLN A 170 -9.30 0.18 -27.38
N ILE A 171 -9.72 -0.55 -26.36
CA ILE A 171 -10.49 0.01 -25.24
C ILE A 171 -9.64 -0.07 -23.98
N ALA A 172 -9.44 1.07 -23.32
CA ALA A 172 -8.78 1.15 -22.01
C ALA A 172 -9.85 1.08 -20.89
N ASN A 173 -9.79 0.02 -20.09
CA ASN A 173 -10.73 -0.19 -18.99
C ASN A 173 -10.04 0.18 -17.66
N TYR A 174 -10.62 1.15 -16.95
CA TYR A 174 -10.18 1.56 -15.63
C TYR A 174 -11.17 1.05 -14.59
N GLU A 175 -10.72 0.11 -13.77
CA GLU A 175 -11.53 -0.46 -12.70
C GLU A 175 -11.10 0.08 -11.35
N ALA A 176 -12.08 0.52 -10.54
CA ALA A 176 -11.80 0.95 -9.18
C ALA A 176 -11.36 -0.25 -8.33
N GLN A 177 -10.25 -0.10 -7.63
CA GLN A 177 -9.79 -1.09 -6.67
C GLN A 177 -10.66 -1.07 -5.41
N ASP A 178 -11.07 -2.24 -4.95
CA ASP A 178 -11.71 -2.42 -3.65
C ASP A 178 -10.61 -2.68 -2.62
N PHE A 179 -10.25 -1.65 -1.86
CA PHE A 179 -9.12 -1.69 -0.93
C PHE A 179 -9.29 -2.73 0.19
N ASP A 180 -10.52 -3.08 0.55
CA ASP A 180 -10.80 -4.12 1.54
C ASP A 180 -10.52 -5.55 1.02
N ARG A 181 -10.20 -5.70 -0.28
CA ARG A 181 -9.86 -6.97 -0.92
C ARG A 181 -8.38 -7.09 -1.28
N LEU A 182 -7.58 -6.12 -0.88
CA LEU A 182 -6.16 -6.06 -1.18
C LEU A 182 -5.33 -6.46 0.05
N PRO A 183 -4.09 -6.93 -0.13
CA PRO A 183 -3.18 -7.25 0.96
C PRO A 183 -2.58 -5.97 1.57
N ILE A 184 -3.44 -5.07 2.00
CA ILE A 184 -3.11 -3.80 2.64
C ILE A 184 -3.99 -3.60 3.88
N GLU A 185 -3.57 -2.73 4.75
CA GLU A 185 -4.30 -2.40 5.98
C GLU A 185 -4.30 -0.89 6.24
N ARG A 186 -5.36 -0.41 6.89
CA ARG A 186 -5.39 0.97 7.37
C ARG A 186 -4.36 1.14 8.46
N VAL A 187 -3.57 2.21 8.38
CA VAL A 187 -2.70 2.59 9.51
C VAL A 187 -3.58 3.27 10.55
N LEU A 188 -3.64 2.70 11.75
CA LEU A 188 -4.46 3.21 12.84
C LEU A 188 -3.60 3.90 13.89
N ASP A 189 -4.15 4.95 14.50
CA ASP A 189 -3.60 5.57 15.68
C ASP A 189 -3.90 4.74 16.96
N LYS A 190 -3.42 5.20 18.10
CA LYS A 190 -3.65 4.54 19.40
C LYS A 190 -5.12 4.49 19.84
N ASP A 191 -5.97 5.32 19.25
CA ASP A 191 -7.40 5.40 19.54
C ASP A 191 -8.23 4.56 18.55
N GLY A 192 -7.55 3.90 17.58
CA GLY A 192 -8.16 3.05 16.57
C GLY A 192 -8.71 3.79 15.34
N ASN A 193 -8.43 5.09 15.20
CA ASN A 193 -8.82 5.86 14.04
C ASN A 193 -7.75 5.75 12.94
N GLN A 194 -8.18 5.80 11.66
CA GLN A 194 -7.23 5.82 10.56
C GLN A 194 -6.38 7.08 10.60
N VAL A 195 -5.07 6.92 10.47
CA VAL A 195 -4.12 8.04 10.42
C VAL A 195 -4.36 8.84 9.14
N ILE A 196 -4.63 10.14 9.30
CA ILE A 196 -4.75 11.11 8.22
C ILE A 196 -3.54 12.03 8.28
N VAL A 197 -2.91 12.25 7.13
CA VAL A 197 -1.79 13.19 6.97
C VAL A 197 -2.33 14.46 6.34
N ASP A 198 -2.21 15.58 7.04
CA ASP A 198 -2.62 16.90 6.56
C ASP A 198 -1.46 17.52 5.80
N VAL A 199 -1.60 17.66 4.49
CA VAL A 199 -0.56 18.16 3.59
C VAL A 199 -0.91 19.59 3.17
N PRO A 200 -0.14 20.61 3.61
CA PRO A 200 -0.41 22.00 3.28
C PRO A 200 0.06 22.31 1.86
N TYR A 201 -0.86 22.50 0.93
CA TYR A 201 -0.60 23.11 -0.36
C TYR A 201 -0.65 24.63 -0.26
N PRO A 202 -0.14 25.38 -1.24
CA PRO A 202 -0.01 26.84 -1.10
C PRO A 202 -1.29 27.57 -0.68
N ASN A 203 -2.46 27.12 -1.12
CA ASN A 203 -3.74 27.80 -0.87
C ASN A 203 -4.83 26.89 -0.29
N PHE A 204 -4.55 25.62 -0.03
CA PHE A 204 -5.53 24.64 0.46
C PHE A 204 -4.83 23.50 1.21
N MET A 205 -5.61 22.70 1.92
CA MET A 205 -5.13 21.53 2.64
C MET A 205 -5.63 20.27 1.93
N VAL A 206 -4.76 19.28 1.78
CA VAL A 206 -5.12 17.94 1.30
C VAL A 206 -4.95 16.94 2.45
N HIS A 207 -5.96 16.12 2.65
CA HIS A 207 -6.01 15.10 3.69
C HIS A 207 -5.74 13.73 3.08
N ALA A 208 -4.57 13.14 3.36
CA ALA A 208 -4.21 11.82 2.86
C ALA A 208 -4.42 10.76 3.93
N ALA A 209 -5.32 9.81 3.68
CA ALA A 209 -5.48 8.62 4.50
C ALA A 209 -4.27 7.69 4.31
N LEU A 210 -3.76 7.14 5.39
CA LEU A 210 -2.55 6.32 5.34
C LEU A 210 -2.90 4.84 5.39
N TRP A 211 -2.38 4.09 4.41
CA TRP A 211 -2.47 2.65 4.30
C TRP A 211 -1.08 2.03 4.37
N ARG A 212 -1.00 0.75 4.67
CA ARG A 212 0.23 -0.02 4.72
C ARG A 212 0.10 -1.31 3.92
N ALA A 213 1.07 -1.57 3.04
CA ALA A 213 1.33 -2.88 2.46
C ALA A 213 2.59 -3.46 3.12
N ASN A 214 2.52 -4.70 3.61
CA ASN A 214 3.66 -5.37 4.20
C ASN A 214 4.41 -6.15 3.10
N VAL A 215 5.58 -5.66 2.70
CA VAL A 215 6.44 -6.31 1.70
C VAL A 215 7.51 -7.11 2.44
N GLY A 216 7.12 -8.29 2.96
CA GLY A 216 7.93 -8.98 3.94
C GLY A 216 8.17 -8.10 5.17
N ARG A 217 9.45 -7.81 5.46
CA ARG A 217 9.89 -6.94 6.58
C ARG A 217 9.76 -5.45 6.27
N VAL A 218 9.64 -5.07 4.99
CA VAL A 218 9.60 -3.66 4.56
C VAL A 218 8.16 -3.15 4.56
N PRO A 219 7.78 -2.21 5.43
CA PRO A 219 6.50 -1.55 5.35
C PRO A 219 6.51 -0.53 4.20
N LEU A 220 5.52 -0.62 3.32
CA LEU A 220 5.22 0.35 2.29
C LEU A 220 4.00 1.17 2.73
N TYR A 221 4.20 2.43 3.04
CA TYR A 221 3.13 3.37 3.36
C TYR A 221 2.59 4.01 2.10
N LEU A 222 1.27 3.97 1.96
CA LEU A 222 0.55 4.41 0.77
C LEU A 222 -0.39 5.56 1.15
N LEU A 223 -0.22 6.69 0.47
CA LEU A 223 -1.06 7.88 0.64
C LEU A 223 -2.29 7.78 -0.27
N ASP A 224 -3.48 8.03 0.30
CA ASP A 224 -4.76 7.99 -0.38
C ASP A 224 -5.54 9.27 -0.12
N THR A 225 -5.77 10.08 -1.16
CA THR A 225 -6.56 11.32 -1.07
C THR A 225 -8.05 11.10 -1.39
N ASP A 226 -8.45 9.91 -1.85
CA ASP A 226 -9.84 9.62 -2.19
C ASP A 226 -10.69 9.31 -0.93
N ASN A 227 -10.84 10.33 -0.08
CA ASN A 227 -11.61 10.27 1.15
C ASN A 227 -12.51 11.52 1.30
N GLU A 228 -13.50 11.44 2.20
CA GLU A 228 -14.54 12.46 2.37
C GLU A 228 -14.03 13.80 2.95
N LEU A 229 -12.81 13.86 3.48
CA LEU A 229 -12.24 15.11 4.00
C LEU A 229 -11.79 16.04 2.88
N ASN A 230 -11.63 15.53 1.67
CA ASN A 230 -11.19 16.29 0.50
C ASN A 230 -12.35 16.69 -0.42
N SER A 231 -12.17 17.78 -1.15
CA SER A 231 -13.03 18.13 -2.28
C SER A 231 -12.97 17.05 -3.37
N GLU A 232 -14.01 16.94 -4.21
CA GLU A 232 -13.98 16.00 -5.35
C GLU A 232 -12.76 16.20 -6.27
N TYR A 233 -12.27 17.43 -6.38
CA TYR A 233 -11.12 17.79 -7.18
C TYR A 233 -9.82 17.24 -6.55
N ASP A 234 -9.64 17.39 -5.23
CA ASP A 234 -8.43 16.96 -4.53
C ASP A 234 -8.39 15.45 -4.30
N ARG A 235 -9.56 14.80 -4.21
CA ARG A 235 -9.66 13.33 -4.20
C ARG A 235 -9.02 12.69 -5.42
N ARG A 236 -9.01 13.37 -6.57
CA ARG A 236 -8.46 12.85 -7.82
C ARG A 236 -6.94 12.77 -7.86
N ILE A 237 -6.22 13.39 -6.93
CA ILE A 237 -4.76 13.38 -6.90
C ILE A 237 -4.22 11.93 -6.91
N THR A 238 -4.85 11.02 -6.15
CA THR A 238 -4.46 9.59 -6.11
C THR A 238 -5.42 8.68 -6.89
N HIS A 239 -6.20 9.20 -7.85
CA HIS A 239 -7.08 8.34 -8.65
C HIS A 239 -6.32 7.46 -9.62
N ALA A 240 -5.37 8.01 -10.37
CA ALA A 240 -4.65 7.24 -11.38
C ALA A 240 -3.17 7.59 -11.40
N LEU A 241 -2.34 6.57 -11.62
CA LEU A 241 -0.89 6.70 -11.82
C LEU A 241 -0.62 7.49 -13.10
N TYR A 242 0.15 8.57 -12.98
CA TYR A 242 0.44 9.51 -14.08
C TYR A 242 -0.81 10.07 -14.77
N GLY A 243 -1.95 10.01 -14.09
CA GLY A 243 -3.23 10.46 -14.63
C GLY A 243 -3.38 11.99 -14.58
N GLY A 244 -4.28 12.49 -15.45
CA GLY A 244 -4.56 13.92 -15.54
C GLY A 244 -3.53 14.69 -16.37
N ASP A 245 -3.50 16.01 -16.15
CA ASP A 245 -2.57 16.92 -16.77
C ASP A 245 -1.29 17.10 -15.92
N TRP A 246 -0.40 17.99 -16.37
CA TRP A 246 0.82 18.30 -15.65
C TRP A 246 0.56 18.98 -14.28
N GLU A 247 -0.60 19.63 -14.10
CA GLU A 247 -1.00 20.20 -12.81
C GLU A 247 -1.28 19.07 -11.79
N ASN A 248 -2.00 18.04 -12.19
CA ASN A 248 -2.20 16.88 -11.32
C ASN A 248 -0.87 16.17 -11.03
N ARG A 249 0.03 16.13 -12.01
CA ARG A 249 1.36 15.56 -11.84
C ARG A 249 2.16 16.26 -10.75
N ILE A 250 2.25 17.59 -10.79
CA ILE A 250 2.97 18.33 -9.73
C ILE A 250 2.29 18.19 -8.36
N LYS A 251 0.95 18.05 -8.33
CA LYS A 251 0.23 17.75 -7.09
C LYS A 251 0.61 16.37 -6.53
N GLN A 252 0.76 15.37 -7.38
CA GLN A 252 1.24 14.05 -6.97
C GLN A 252 2.69 14.11 -6.44
N GLU A 253 3.59 14.82 -7.12
CA GLU A 253 4.97 14.97 -6.67
C GLU A 253 5.07 15.72 -5.32
N TYR A 254 4.23 16.74 -5.14
CA TYR A 254 4.12 17.47 -3.88
C TYR A 254 3.61 16.55 -2.75
N LEU A 255 2.56 15.79 -3.03
CA LEU A 255 2.00 14.83 -2.08
C LEU A 255 3.02 13.75 -1.71
N LEU A 256 3.74 13.18 -2.70
CA LEU A 256 4.73 12.14 -2.45
C LEU A 256 5.88 12.67 -1.61
N GLY A 257 6.46 13.81 -1.99
CA GLY A 257 7.64 14.35 -1.32
C GLY A 257 7.30 14.93 0.05
N ILE A 258 6.46 15.95 0.08
CA ILE A 258 6.11 16.65 1.32
C ILE A 258 5.16 15.82 2.16
N GLY A 259 4.06 15.34 1.58
CA GLY A 259 3.11 14.48 2.29
C GLY A 259 3.73 13.20 2.81
N GLY A 260 4.61 12.57 2.03
CA GLY A 260 5.34 11.38 2.47
C GLY A 260 6.27 11.64 3.66
N MET A 261 6.98 12.76 3.68
CA MET A 261 7.80 13.15 4.84
C MET A 261 6.94 13.42 6.08
N LEU A 262 5.82 14.14 5.91
CA LEU A 262 4.87 14.39 7.00
C LEU A 262 4.24 13.07 7.53
N ALA A 263 4.01 12.09 6.65
CA ALA A 263 3.55 10.76 7.05
C ALA A 263 4.58 10.05 7.94
N LEU A 264 5.85 10.02 7.53
CA LEU A 264 6.92 9.42 8.33
C LEU A 264 7.08 10.13 9.68
N GLN A 265 7.00 11.45 9.71
CA GLN A 265 7.06 12.24 10.98
C GLN A 265 5.89 11.89 11.90
N LYS A 266 4.67 11.82 11.36
CA LYS A 266 3.46 11.48 12.13
C LYS A 266 3.54 10.07 12.73
N LEU A 267 4.23 9.16 12.06
CA LEU A 267 4.52 7.82 12.55
C LEU A 267 5.75 7.72 13.46
N GLY A 268 6.50 8.83 13.67
CA GLY A 268 7.73 8.83 14.44
C GLY A 268 8.89 8.08 13.79
N ILE A 269 8.85 7.91 12.44
CA ILE A 269 9.86 7.18 11.68
C ILE A 269 10.93 8.13 11.18
N LYS A 270 12.18 7.88 11.58
CA LYS A 270 13.38 8.56 11.08
C LYS A 270 14.32 7.54 10.46
N LYS A 271 14.98 7.92 9.37
CA LYS A 271 15.94 7.08 8.66
C LYS A 271 17.24 7.86 8.39
N ASP A 272 18.32 7.12 8.16
CA ASP A 272 19.64 7.72 7.90
C ASP A 272 19.73 8.24 6.47
N VAL A 273 19.12 7.54 5.50
CA VAL A 273 19.15 7.85 4.08
C VAL A 273 17.74 7.98 3.53
N TYR A 274 17.52 9.04 2.76
CA TYR A 274 16.28 9.29 2.03
C TYR A 274 16.53 9.10 0.54
N HIS A 275 16.01 8.01 0.00
CA HIS A 275 16.25 7.59 -1.38
C HIS A 275 15.09 8.01 -2.27
N CYS A 276 15.35 8.95 -3.16
CA CYS A 276 14.42 9.40 -4.18
C CYS A 276 14.58 8.57 -5.46
N ASN A 277 13.55 7.84 -5.84
CA ASN A 277 13.50 7.18 -7.13
C ASN A 277 12.96 8.17 -8.16
N GLU A 278 13.79 8.61 -9.09
CA GLU A 278 13.53 9.67 -10.07
C GLU A 278 13.20 11.06 -9.46
N GLY A 279 12.95 12.05 -10.31
CA GLY A 279 12.65 13.42 -9.92
C GLY A 279 11.34 13.59 -9.17
N HIS A 280 10.38 12.69 -9.37
CA HIS A 280 9.04 12.81 -8.80
C HIS A 280 8.98 12.75 -7.25
N ALA A 281 10.04 12.31 -6.59
CA ALA A 281 10.15 12.31 -5.13
C ALA A 281 11.01 13.46 -4.57
N ALA A 282 11.56 14.32 -5.41
CA ALA A 282 12.57 15.32 -5.02
C ALA A 282 12.11 16.29 -3.91
N LEU A 283 10.81 16.59 -3.84
CA LEU A 283 10.24 17.50 -2.84
C LEU A 283 10.34 16.98 -1.41
N CYS A 284 10.66 15.70 -1.18
CA CYS A 284 10.97 15.20 0.16
C CYS A 284 12.19 15.93 0.75
N ASN A 285 13.16 16.29 -0.07
CA ASN A 285 14.35 17.03 0.37
C ASN A 285 14.02 18.48 0.74
N VAL A 286 13.02 19.08 0.10
CA VAL A 286 12.52 20.41 0.48
C VAL A 286 11.89 20.36 1.87
N GLN A 287 11.03 19.39 2.14
CA GLN A 287 10.45 19.24 3.47
C GLN A 287 11.53 19.01 4.54
N ARG A 288 12.53 18.20 4.25
CA ARG A 288 13.66 17.96 5.17
C ARG A 288 14.45 19.23 5.45
N LEU A 289 14.66 20.09 4.45
CA LEU A 289 15.28 21.41 4.65
C LEU A 289 14.45 22.28 5.58
N VAL A 290 13.13 22.32 5.39
CA VAL A 290 12.19 23.04 6.26
C VAL A 290 12.32 22.53 7.70
N ASP A 291 12.30 21.21 7.90
CA ASP A 291 12.38 20.58 9.22
C ASP A 291 13.69 20.94 9.96
N TYR A 292 14.82 20.88 9.26
CA TYR A 292 16.12 21.24 9.85
C TYR A 292 16.22 22.72 10.18
N VAL A 293 15.74 23.60 9.31
CA VAL A 293 15.72 25.05 9.60
C VAL A 293 14.80 25.37 10.78
N GLN A 294 13.63 24.74 10.86
CA GLN A 294 12.71 24.88 12.00
C GLN A 294 13.31 24.32 13.30
N SER A 295 14.21 23.34 13.20
CA SER A 295 14.93 22.79 14.38
C SER A 295 16.06 23.71 14.87
N GLY A 296 16.32 24.83 14.18
CA GLY A 296 17.28 25.85 14.59
C GLY A 296 18.59 25.91 13.78
N LEU A 297 18.74 25.08 12.75
CA LEU A 297 19.89 25.15 11.86
C LEU A 297 19.74 26.31 10.85
N ASN A 298 20.84 26.91 10.44
CA ASN A 298 20.80 27.81 9.30
C ASN A 298 20.66 27.02 7.98
N PHE A 299 20.27 27.71 6.91
CA PHE A 299 20.01 27.07 5.60
C PHE A 299 21.21 26.29 5.06
N THR A 300 22.42 26.79 5.21
CA THR A 300 23.64 26.12 4.70
C THR A 300 23.91 24.83 5.45
N GLU A 301 23.78 24.83 6.77
CA GLU A 301 23.91 23.62 7.61
C GLU A 301 22.85 22.59 7.26
N ALA A 302 21.59 23.03 7.15
CA ALA A 302 20.48 22.16 6.74
C ALA A 302 20.70 21.54 5.36
N LEU A 303 21.19 22.32 4.40
CA LEU A 303 21.48 21.85 3.05
C LEU A 303 22.57 20.78 3.04
N GLU A 304 23.64 20.94 3.79
CA GLU A 304 24.70 19.93 3.87
C GLU A 304 24.22 18.63 4.51
N LEU A 305 23.37 18.69 5.54
CA LEU A 305 22.77 17.49 6.14
C LEU A 305 21.84 16.77 5.16
N VAL A 306 21.02 17.52 4.41
CA VAL A 306 20.13 16.92 3.40
C VAL A 306 20.96 16.28 2.30
N ARG A 307 22.01 16.94 1.78
CA ARG A 307 22.91 16.39 0.75
C ARG A 307 23.59 15.12 1.21
N ALA A 308 24.13 15.10 2.43
CA ALA A 308 24.86 13.96 2.98
C ALA A 308 23.98 12.72 3.21
N SER A 309 22.66 12.91 3.33
CA SER A 309 21.68 11.85 3.64
C SER A 309 20.65 11.64 2.53
N SER A 310 20.90 12.12 1.31
CA SER A 310 20.05 11.90 0.14
C SER A 310 20.72 10.94 -0.85
N LEU A 311 19.93 10.00 -1.37
CA LEU A 311 20.28 9.15 -2.49
C LEU A 311 19.27 9.41 -3.62
N TYR A 312 19.77 9.59 -4.85
CA TYR A 312 18.95 9.82 -6.02
C TYR A 312 19.28 8.81 -7.11
N THR A 313 18.25 8.13 -7.63
CA THR A 313 18.41 7.17 -8.72
C THR A 313 17.71 7.67 -9.96
N VAL A 314 18.43 7.71 -11.08
CA VAL A 314 17.94 8.09 -12.41
C VAL A 314 17.94 6.88 -13.32
N HIS A 315 16.80 6.59 -13.93
CA HIS A 315 16.62 5.47 -14.86
C HIS A 315 16.52 5.90 -16.30
N THR A 316 16.15 7.16 -16.57
CA THR A 316 15.94 7.68 -17.92
C THR A 316 16.72 8.98 -18.14
N PRO A 317 17.30 9.18 -19.33
CA PRO A 317 17.97 10.44 -19.68
C PRO A 317 16.99 11.56 -20.06
N VAL A 318 15.70 11.25 -20.15
CA VAL A 318 14.67 12.24 -20.52
C VAL A 318 14.17 12.92 -19.25
N PRO A 319 14.09 14.27 -19.20
CA PRO A 319 13.48 14.98 -18.09
C PRO A 319 12.04 14.49 -17.86
N ALA A 320 11.70 14.32 -16.58
CA ALA A 320 10.36 13.86 -16.18
C ALA A 320 9.31 14.96 -16.37
#